data_1bd64f44b9cd3a72c382c393acdace46
#
_entry.id   1bd64f44b9cd3a72c382c393acdace46
#
_cell.length_a   1.000
_cell.length_b   1.000
_cell.length_c   1.000
_cell.angle_alpha   90.00
_cell.angle_beta   90.00
_cell.angle_gamma   90.00
#
_symmetry.space_group_name_H-M   'P 1'
#
loop_
_entity.id
_entity.type
_entity.pdbx_description
1 polymer ?
#
loop_
_entity_poly.entity_id
_entity_poly.type
_entity_poly.pdbx_seq_one_letter_code
_entity_poly.pdbx_strand_id
1 'polypeptide(L)'
;NIQEKGKYPTPTKEGESVPEFVESLGQIYDKYKDQGVEGIALSLPGLIDAENGIIRNGGGIKYLKDAHLAELLGARCDGVKISMENDGKCAALAEVWMGNAKGCKNAAVVILGTGIGGGIVINGHVHRGKDLSAGELSYFFADTLTRKDVDKIFDIDSISDMEEEYEKLPYLWSTSYSTRAFCYQVAVAKGINPKEFNGELLYKMAEEGDPVVLDMLEDFYFTTAKYLFNIFAIVDPDIILLGGGISAQPAFVEGVKRYVEKLKSISMITNFIKVDVCKFGNDSNLLGALYSFRQMYLEN
;
A
#
# COMPACT_ATOMS: atom_id res chain seq x y z
N ASN A 1 8.06 14.49 16.29
CA ASN A 1 9.28 13.68 16.08
C ASN A 1 9.09 12.28 16.66
N ILE A 2 9.53 11.24 15.94
CA ILE A 2 9.59 9.89 16.48
C ILE A 2 10.66 9.88 17.58
N GLN A 3 10.27 9.51 18.80
CA GLN A 3 11.16 9.47 19.97
C GLN A 3 11.86 8.12 20.08
N GLU A 4 11.11 7.04 19.87
CA GLU A 4 11.59 5.67 19.99
C GLU A 4 10.94 4.78 18.92
N LYS A 5 11.65 3.76 18.46
CA LYS A 5 11.16 2.73 17.56
C LYS A 5 11.44 1.35 18.13
N GLY A 6 10.46 0.46 18.06
CA GLY A 6 10.59 -0.94 18.43
C GLY A 6 9.99 -1.87 17.36
N LYS A 7 10.34 -3.15 17.44
CA LYS A 7 9.72 -4.21 16.64
C LYS A 7 9.18 -5.28 17.56
N TYR A 8 7.94 -5.65 17.37
CA TYR A 8 7.24 -6.68 18.13
C TYR A 8 6.63 -7.68 17.13
N PRO A 9 6.65 -8.99 17.45
CA PRO A 9 6.00 -9.97 16.60
C PRO A 9 4.49 -9.67 16.53
N THR A 10 3.95 -9.63 15.33
CA THR A 10 2.49 -9.58 15.15
C THR A 10 1.95 -11.00 15.31
N PRO A 11 0.91 -11.21 16.12
CA PRO A 11 0.23 -12.50 16.20
C PRO A 11 -0.37 -12.84 14.82
N THR A 12 0.16 -13.87 14.17
CA THR A 12 -0.29 -14.29 12.81
C THR A 12 -0.34 -15.81 12.65
N LYS A 13 -0.07 -16.55 13.73
CA LYS A 13 -0.09 -18.02 13.71
C LYS A 13 -1.51 -18.56 13.75
N GLU A 14 -1.68 -19.78 13.26
CA GLU A 14 -2.94 -20.51 13.34
C GLU A 14 -3.36 -20.67 14.81
N GLY A 15 -4.61 -20.28 15.12
CA GLY A 15 -5.16 -20.31 16.47
C GLY A 15 -5.06 -18.98 17.24
N GLU A 16 -4.40 -17.96 16.71
CA GLU A 16 -4.38 -16.62 17.32
C GLU A 16 -5.73 -15.89 17.14
N SER A 17 -6.02 -14.95 18.02
CA SER A 17 -7.34 -14.35 18.19
C SER A 17 -7.28 -12.85 18.43
N VAL A 18 -8.44 -12.19 18.29
CA VAL A 18 -8.58 -10.75 18.59
C VAL A 18 -8.11 -10.42 20.02
N PRO A 19 -8.46 -11.16 21.10
CA PRO A 19 -7.96 -10.88 22.44
C PRO A 19 -6.44 -10.90 22.56
N GLU A 20 -5.76 -11.85 21.91
CA GLU A 20 -4.28 -11.93 21.93
C GLU A 20 -3.63 -10.78 21.18
N PHE A 21 -4.25 -10.34 20.08
CA PHE A 21 -3.81 -9.17 19.35
C PHE A 21 -3.95 -7.89 20.20
N VAL A 22 -5.10 -7.71 20.87
CA VAL A 22 -5.35 -6.60 21.78
C VAL A 22 -4.36 -6.62 22.94
N GLU A 23 -4.10 -7.79 23.54
CA GLU A 23 -3.14 -7.92 24.63
C GLU A 23 -1.72 -7.58 24.18
N SER A 24 -1.30 -8.01 22.99
CA SER A 24 0.03 -7.67 22.46
C SER A 24 0.24 -6.17 22.29
N LEU A 25 -0.79 -5.45 21.83
CA LEU A 25 -0.78 -3.99 21.75
C LEU A 25 -0.85 -3.33 23.11
N GLY A 26 -1.65 -3.90 24.04
CA GLY A 26 -1.75 -3.45 25.43
C GLY A 26 -0.43 -3.53 26.17
N GLN A 27 0.37 -4.58 25.95
CA GLN A 27 1.71 -4.70 26.52
C GLN A 27 2.68 -3.63 26.00
N ILE A 28 2.50 -3.14 24.79
CA ILE A 28 3.27 -2.00 24.28
C ILE A 28 2.82 -0.73 25.02
N TYR A 29 1.51 -0.51 25.16
CA TYR A 29 0.97 0.63 25.91
C TYR A 29 1.49 0.66 27.35
N ASP A 30 1.51 -0.48 28.06
CA ASP A 30 1.96 -0.59 29.45
C ASP A 30 3.40 -0.08 29.69
N LYS A 31 4.26 -0.11 28.64
CA LYS A 31 5.63 0.42 28.73
C LYS A 31 5.68 1.95 28.73
N TYR A 32 4.64 2.60 28.21
CA TYR A 32 4.64 4.05 27.99
C TYR A 32 3.54 4.79 28.76
N LYS A 33 2.57 4.10 29.37
CA LYS A 33 1.39 4.69 30.00
C LYS A 33 1.69 5.81 31.02
N ASP A 34 2.79 5.67 31.78
CA ASP A 34 3.20 6.66 32.77
C ASP A 34 3.91 7.90 32.14
N GLN A 35 4.06 7.94 30.81
CA GLN A 35 4.71 9.03 30.10
C GLN A 35 3.71 10.05 29.50
N GLY A 36 2.45 10.02 29.93
CA GLY A 36 1.43 10.95 29.47
C GLY A 36 0.94 10.63 28.04
N VAL A 37 0.69 9.36 27.75
CA VAL A 37 0.15 8.91 26.45
C VAL A 37 -1.25 9.50 26.23
N GLU A 38 -1.43 10.27 25.17
CA GLU A 38 -2.71 10.90 24.81
C GLU A 38 -3.61 9.96 23.99
N GLY A 39 -3.03 8.95 23.34
CA GLY A 39 -3.77 7.97 22.53
C GLY A 39 -2.87 7.01 21.76
N ILE A 40 -3.50 6.11 21.04
CA ILE A 40 -2.85 5.11 20.19
C ILE A 40 -3.34 5.28 18.76
N ALA A 41 -2.40 5.39 17.84
CA ALA A 41 -2.68 5.48 16.40
C ALA A 41 -2.17 4.22 15.70
N LEU A 42 -3.03 3.53 14.97
CA LEU A 42 -2.71 2.25 14.31
C LEU A 42 -2.76 2.40 12.80
N SER A 43 -1.75 1.84 12.14
CA SER A 43 -1.74 1.56 10.69
C SER A 43 -1.91 0.06 10.51
N LEU A 44 -2.95 -0.36 9.80
CA LEU A 44 -3.39 -1.75 9.71
C LEU A 44 -3.64 -2.18 8.27
N PRO A 45 -3.42 -3.44 7.91
CA PRO A 45 -3.82 -3.94 6.61
C PRO A 45 -5.35 -4.12 6.51
N GLY A 46 -5.88 -4.09 5.29
CA GLY A 46 -7.26 -4.41 4.99
C GLY A 46 -8.23 -3.23 5.03
N LEU A 47 -9.53 -3.53 5.18
CA LEU A 47 -10.59 -2.52 5.16
C LEU A 47 -10.89 -2.01 6.58
N ILE A 48 -10.55 -0.77 6.83
CA ILE A 48 -10.62 -0.14 8.16
C ILE A 48 -11.74 0.92 8.19
N ASP A 49 -12.74 0.67 9.03
CA ASP A 49 -13.77 1.62 9.38
C ASP A 49 -13.24 2.53 10.50
N ALA A 50 -12.48 3.53 10.10
CA ALA A 50 -11.80 4.42 11.04
C ALA A 50 -12.78 5.22 11.91
N GLU A 51 -13.96 5.56 11.40
CA GLU A 51 -14.97 6.34 12.12
C GLU A 51 -15.61 5.54 13.26
N ASN A 52 -15.86 4.25 13.02
CA ASN A 52 -16.49 3.36 14.00
C ASN A 52 -15.48 2.51 14.78
N GLY A 53 -14.20 2.58 14.45
CA GLY A 53 -13.15 1.81 15.13
C GLY A 53 -13.21 0.30 14.88
N ILE A 54 -13.67 -0.12 13.68
CA ILE A 54 -13.92 -1.52 13.34
C ILE A 54 -13.02 -1.95 12.18
N ILE A 55 -12.44 -3.12 12.26
CA ILE A 55 -11.77 -3.77 11.14
C ILE A 55 -12.79 -4.62 10.38
N ARG A 56 -13.24 -4.17 9.20
CA ARG A 56 -14.19 -4.93 8.37
C ARG A 56 -13.56 -6.14 7.71
N ASN A 57 -12.29 -6.00 7.32
CA ASN A 57 -11.46 -7.09 6.80
C ASN A 57 -10.02 -6.83 7.24
N GLY A 58 -9.39 -7.80 7.85
CA GLY A 58 -8.02 -7.68 8.39
C GLY A 58 -6.90 -7.92 7.37
N GLY A 59 -7.22 -8.07 6.08
CA GLY A 59 -6.23 -8.40 5.07
C GLY A 59 -5.50 -9.71 5.41
N GLY A 60 -4.19 -9.66 5.52
CA GLY A 60 -3.37 -10.81 5.92
C GLY A 60 -3.60 -11.33 7.35
N ILE A 61 -4.33 -10.59 8.20
CA ILE A 61 -4.65 -10.99 9.59
C ILE A 61 -6.14 -11.37 9.64
N LYS A 62 -6.46 -12.55 9.11
CA LYS A 62 -7.84 -12.99 8.85
C LYS A 62 -8.76 -12.99 10.09
N TYR A 63 -8.24 -13.30 11.28
CA TYR A 63 -9.03 -13.34 12.52
C TYR A 63 -9.52 -11.96 13.00
N LEU A 64 -8.98 -10.85 12.46
CA LEU A 64 -9.44 -9.51 12.79
C LEU A 64 -10.72 -9.09 12.03
N LYS A 65 -11.29 -9.94 11.20
CA LYS A 65 -12.53 -9.62 10.48
C LYS A 65 -13.66 -9.26 11.46
N ASP A 66 -14.31 -8.13 11.20
CA ASP A 66 -15.40 -7.54 11.99
C ASP A 66 -15.03 -7.26 13.47
N ALA A 67 -13.72 -7.09 13.77
CA ALA A 67 -13.26 -6.78 15.12
C ALA A 67 -13.51 -5.30 15.47
N HIS A 68 -14.15 -5.04 16.60
CA HIS A 68 -14.32 -3.71 17.22
C HIS A 68 -13.03 -3.31 17.94
N LEU A 69 -11.94 -3.18 17.20
CA LEU A 69 -10.60 -3.08 17.78
C LEU A 69 -10.42 -1.81 18.62
N ALA A 70 -10.96 -0.67 18.20
CA ALA A 70 -10.78 0.57 18.96
C ALA A 70 -11.44 0.50 20.34
N GLU A 71 -12.63 -0.11 20.45
CA GLU A 71 -13.32 -0.34 21.73
C GLU A 71 -12.53 -1.28 22.63
N LEU A 72 -12.15 -2.44 22.07
CA LEU A 72 -11.43 -3.48 22.84
C LEU A 72 -10.06 -2.99 23.32
N LEU A 73 -9.30 -2.33 22.46
CA LEU A 73 -8.00 -1.81 22.82
C LEU A 73 -8.10 -0.60 23.75
N GLY A 74 -9.08 0.27 23.56
CA GLY A 74 -9.36 1.37 24.48
C GLY A 74 -9.67 0.87 25.88
N ALA A 75 -10.52 -0.16 26.02
CA ALA A 75 -10.83 -0.80 27.30
C ALA A 75 -9.58 -1.43 27.97
N ARG A 76 -8.70 -2.05 27.18
CA ARG A 76 -7.43 -2.63 27.66
C ARG A 76 -6.41 -1.57 28.08
N CYS A 77 -6.47 -0.37 27.50
CA CYS A 77 -5.47 0.69 27.65
C CYS A 77 -6.04 1.92 28.38
N ASP A 78 -6.66 1.73 29.54
CA ASP A 78 -7.13 2.78 30.45
C ASP A 78 -8.07 3.83 29.81
N GLY A 79 -8.77 3.48 28.73
CA GLY A 79 -9.71 4.35 28.02
C GLY A 79 -9.06 5.40 27.13
N VAL A 80 -7.78 5.26 26.76
CA VAL A 80 -7.13 6.22 25.84
C VAL A 80 -7.80 6.21 24.46
N LYS A 81 -7.70 7.31 23.75
CA LYS A 81 -8.23 7.46 22.39
C LYS A 81 -7.49 6.53 21.41
N ILE A 82 -8.24 5.82 20.61
CA ILE A 82 -7.69 4.93 19.57
C ILE A 82 -8.11 5.44 18.21
N SER A 83 -7.14 5.68 17.31
CA SER A 83 -7.41 5.83 15.88
C SER A 83 -6.79 4.69 15.09
N MET A 84 -7.39 4.36 13.98
CA MET A 84 -6.89 3.32 13.09
C MET A 84 -7.18 3.69 11.64
N GLU A 85 -6.24 3.33 10.76
CA GLU A 85 -6.35 3.59 9.34
C GLU A 85 -5.64 2.48 8.53
N ASN A 86 -6.04 2.30 7.29
CA ASN A 86 -5.36 1.40 6.37
C ASN A 86 -3.92 1.87 6.09
N ASP A 87 -2.98 0.94 5.90
CA ASP A 87 -1.55 1.21 5.71
C ASP A 87 -1.24 2.04 4.45
N GLY A 88 -1.86 1.72 3.31
CA GLY A 88 -1.72 2.52 2.08
C GLY A 88 -2.29 3.94 2.24
N LYS A 89 -3.41 4.06 2.98
CA LYS A 89 -4.02 5.35 3.29
C LYS A 89 -3.18 6.14 4.28
N CYS A 90 -2.55 5.48 5.26
CA CYS A 90 -1.56 6.11 6.15
C CYS A 90 -0.37 6.65 5.34
N ALA A 91 0.15 5.89 4.37
CA ALA A 91 1.24 6.39 3.54
C ALA A 91 0.85 7.68 2.80
N ALA A 92 -0.36 7.75 2.26
CA ALA A 92 -0.87 8.96 1.61
C ALA A 92 -1.00 10.15 2.58
N LEU A 93 -1.53 9.90 3.78
CA LEU A 93 -1.64 10.92 4.83
C LEU A 93 -0.29 11.47 5.27
N ALA A 94 0.73 10.64 5.42
CA ALA A 94 2.08 11.07 5.76
C ALA A 94 2.66 12.04 4.72
N GLU A 95 2.46 11.72 3.44
CA GLU A 95 2.96 12.52 2.32
C GLU A 95 2.25 13.88 2.22
N VAL A 96 0.95 13.95 2.47
CA VAL A 96 0.20 15.21 2.48
C VAL A 96 0.55 16.05 3.71
N TRP A 97 0.78 15.44 4.85
CA TRP A 97 1.12 16.16 6.08
C TRP A 97 2.52 16.77 6.04
N MET A 98 3.53 15.96 5.75
CA MET A 98 4.95 16.38 5.88
C MET A 98 5.86 15.90 4.73
N GLY A 99 5.31 15.21 3.73
CA GLY A 99 6.05 14.61 2.62
C GLY A 99 6.06 15.47 1.36
N ASN A 100 6.19 14.78 0.23
CA ASN A 100 6.30 15.42 -1.08
C ASN A 100 4.94 15.87 -1.67
N ALA A 101 3.81 15.50 -1.03
CA ALA A 101 2.50 16.07 -1.33
C ALA A 101 2.08 17.18 -0.34
N LYS A 102 3.00 17.69 0.47
CA LYS A 102 2.67 18.76 1.43
C LYS A 102 2.18 20.01 0.70
N GLY A 103 1.00 20.48 1.12
CA GLY A 103 0.33 21.65 0.52
C GLY A 103 -0.58 21.31 -0.66
N CYS A 104 -0.56 20.06 -1.14
CA CYS A 104 -1.52 19.56 -2.11
C CYS A 104 -2.88 19.33 -1.43
N LYS A 105 -3.95 19.63 -2.14
CA LYS A 105 -5.31 19.31 -1.69
C LYS A 105 -5.72 17.90 -2.10
N ASN A 106 -5.30 17.50 -3.29
CA ASN A 106 -5.61 16.21 -3.86
C ASN A 106 -4.31 15.47 -4.18
N ALA A 107 -4.17 14.25 -3.73
CA ALA A 107 -3.00 13.44 -4.00
C ALA A 107 -3.39 11.96 -4.16
N ALA A 108 -2.63 11.23 -4.95
CA ALA A 108 -2.69 9.78 -4.97
C ALA A 108 -1.32 9.22 -4.61
N VAL A 109 -1.29 8.18 -3.80
CA VAL A 109 -0.06 7.47 -3.44
C VAL A 109 -0.22 6.03 -3.89
N VAL A 110 0.79 5.52 -4.58
CA VAL A 110 0.87 4.15 -5.10
C VAL A 110 2.08 3.48 -4.48
N ILE A 111 1.86 2.45 -3.70
CA ILE A 111 2.91 1.69 -3.01
C ILE A 111 3.13 0.37 -3.74
N LEU A 112 4.31 0.20 -4.35
CA LEU A 112 4.70 -1.04 -5.02
C LEU A 112 5.69 -1.81 -4.13
N GLY A 113 5.23 -2.94 -3.63
CA GLY A 113 6.00 -3.80 -2.71
C GLY A 113 5.70 -5.27 -2.97
N THR A 114 5.41 -6.02 -1.91
CA THR A 114 4.91 -7.41 -1.97
C THR A 114 3.60 -7.49 -2.74
N GLY A 115 2.71 -6.53 -2.52
CA GLY A 115 1.52 -6.25 -3.32
C GLY A 115 1.55 -4.81 -3.83
N ILE A 116 0.40 -4.32 -4.29
CA ILE A 116 0.18 -2.91 -4.60
C ILE A 116 -0.83 -2.36 -3.59
N GLY A 117 -0.41 -1.35 -2.84
CA GLY A 117 -1.28 -0.58 -1.96
C GLY A 117 -1.44 0.85 -2.47
N GLY A 118 -2.29 1.61 -1.80
CA GLY A 118 -2.41 3.01 -2.14
C GLY A 118 -3.37 3.78 -1.25
N GLY A 119 -3.42 5.08 -1.49
CA GLY A 119 -4.35 5.97 -0.85
C GLY A 119 -4.66 7.16 -1.73
N ILE A 120 -5.91 7.58 -1.71
CA ILE A 120 -6.39 8.77 -2.41
C ILE A 120 -6.75 9.80 -1.36
N VAL A 121 -6.22 11.01 -1.51
CA VAL A 121 -6.53 12.17 -0.67
C VAL A 121 -7.28 13.18 -1.50
N ILE A 122 -8.41 13.65 -1.00
CA ILE A 122 -9.25 14.68 -1.61
C ILE A 122 -9.52 15.77 -0.57
N ASN A 123 -9.22 17.01 -0.92
CA ASN A 123 -9.35 18.18 -0.02
C ASN A 123 -8.58 18.00 1.31
N GLY A 124 -7.43 17.33 1.28
CA GLY A 124 -6.60 17.09 2.46
C GLY A 124 -7.00 15.91 3.35
N HIS A 125 -8.08 15.21 3.00
CA HIS A 125 -8.59 14.05 3.73
C HIS A 125 -8.52 12.78 2.90
N VAL A 126 -8.27 11.66 3.56
CA VAL A 126 -8.32 10.33 2.91
C VAL A 126 -9.73 10.07 2.39
N HIS A 127 -9.81 9.74 1.10
CA HIS A 127 -11.03 9.28 0.48
C HIS A 127 -11.20 7.77 0.69
N ARG A 128 -12.09 7.37 1.59
CA ARG A 128 -12.33 5.96 1.91
C ARG A 128 -13.40 5.32 1.02
N GLY A 129 -14.29 6.14 0.42
CA GLY A 129 -15.46 5.66 -0.30
C GLY A 129 -16.54 5.13 0.64
N LYS A 130 -17.69 4.73 0.08
CA LYS A 130 -18.84 4.24 0.85
C LYS A 130 -18.54 2.93 1.60
N ASP A 131 -17.83 2.02 0.92
CA ASP A 131 -17.55 0.68 1.43
C ASP A 131 -16.05 0.51 1.79
N LEU A 132 -15.37 1.63 2.10
CA LEU A 132 -13.96 1.73 2.54
C LEU A 132 -12.93 1.30 1.50
N SER A 133 -13.35 0.95 0.28
CA SER A 133 -12.51 0.38 -0.78
C SER A 133 -11.93 1.40 -1.76
N ALA A 134 -12.18 2.69 -1.57
CA ALA A 134 -11.55 3.70 -2.42
C ALA A 134 -10.01 3.69 -2.19
N GLY A 135 -9.27 3.71 -3.30
CA GLY A 135 -7.81 3.63 -3.25
C GLY A 135 -7.23 2.22 -3.10
N GLU A 136 -8.06 1.19 -3.12
CA GLU A 136 -7.61 -0.22 -3.16
C GLU A 136 -7.13 -0.57 -4.58
N LEU A 137 -5.98 0.00 -4.95
CA LEU A 137 -5.41 -0.08 -6.31
C LEU A 137 -4.99 -1.49 -6.70
N SER A 138 -4.75 -2.36 -5.72
CA SER A 138 -4.46 -3.78 -5.91
C SER A 138 -5.47 -4.49 -6.81
N TYR A 139 -6.73 -4.07 -6.76
CA TYR A 139 -7.84 -4.68 -7.49
C TYR A 139 -8.08 -4.10 -8.90
N PHE A 140 -7.22 -3.24 -9.41
CA PHE A 140 -7.29 -2.87 -10.82
C PHE A 140 -7.05 -4.10 -11.68
N PHE A 141 -7.91 -4.32 -12.66
CA PHE A 141 -7.70 -5.40 -13.62
C PHE A 141 -6.51 -5.10 -14.52
N ALA A 142 -5.63 -6.08 -14.64
CA ALA A 142 -4.53 -6.03 -15.59
C ALA A 142 -5.03 -6.33 -17.01
N ASP A 143 -4.29 -5.84 -18.01
CA ASP A 143 -4.61 -6.05 -19.44
C ASP A 143 -4.58 -7.55 -19.84
N THR A 144 -4.08 -8.41 -18.97
CA THR A 144 -4.05 -9.86 -19.12
C THR A 144 -5.43 -10.51 -19.04
N LEU A 145 -6.39 -9.88 -18.32
CA LEU A 145 -7.74 -10.42 -18.20
C LEU A 145 -8.52 -10.26 -19.52
N THR A 146 -8.97 -11.37 -20.07
CA THR A 146 -9.84 -11.39 -21.25
C THR A 146 -11.22 -11.93 -20.90
N ARG A 147 -12.21 -11.70 -21.77
CA ARG A 147 -13.56 -12.27 -21.61
C ARG A 147 -13.59 -13.80 -21.48
N LYS A 148 -12.58 -14.48 -22.04
CA LYS A 148 -12.48 -15.96 -21.98
C LYS A 148 -11.98 -16.46 -20.61
N ASP A 149 -11.44 -15.57 -19.80
CA ASP A 149 -10.87 -15.91 -18.49
C ASP A 149 -11.85 -15.68 -17.34
N VAL A 150 -13.02 -15.03 -17.61
CA VAL A 150 -14.00 -14.68 -16.57
C VAL A 150 -14.46 -15.90 -15.77
N ASP A 151 -14.66 -17.05 -16.42
CA ASP A 151 -15.09 -18.30 -15.76
C ASP A 151 -13.96 -18.95 -14.92
N LYS A 152 -12.73 -18.42 -15.00
CA LYS A 152 -11.56 -18.90 -14.26
C LYS A 152 -11.17 -17.97 -13.09
N ILE A 153 -11.98 -16.95 -12.84
CA ILE A 153 -11.73 -16.03 -11.72
C ILE A 153 -12.00 -16.77 -10.42
N PHE A 154 -11.02 -16.78 -9.55
CA PHE A 154 -11.07 -17.39 -8.23
C PHE A 154 -11.33 -16.34 -7.15
N ASP A 155 -11.99 -16.75 -6.08
CA ASP A 155 -12.07 -15.97 -4.86
C ASP A 155 -10.68 -15.91 -4.19
N ILE A 156 -10.16 -14.71 -3.98
CA ILE A 156 -8.85 -14.48 -3.37
C ILE A 156 -8.76 -15.06 -1.96
N ASP A 157 -9.88 -15.08 -1.22
CA ASP A 157 -9.91 -15.65 0.13
C ASP A 157 -9.75 -17.18 0.15
N SER A 158 -9.90 -17.84 -1.01
CA SER A 158 -9.69 -19.29 -1.17
C SER A 158 -8.24 -19.67 -1.46
N ILE A 159 -7.35 -18.71 -1.69
CA ILE A 159 -5.96 -18.92 -2.06
C ILE A 159 -5.10 -19.05 -0.81
N SER A 160 -4.22 -20.06 -0.78
CA SER A 160 -3.46 -20.43 0.41
C SER A 160 -2.10 -19.74 0.51
N ASP A 161 -1.45 -19.46 -0.62
CA ASP A 161 -0.12 -18.83 -0.66
C ASP A 161 0.06 -17.90 -1.87
N MET A 162 1.16 -17.15 -1.88
CA MET A 162 1.42 -16.12 -2.89
C MET A 162 1.79 -16.67 -4.26
N GLU A 163 2.38 -17.85 -4.35
CA GLU A 163 2.71 -18.46 -5.64
C GLU A 163 1.41 -18.90 -6.33
N GLU A 164 0.51 -19.51 -5.58
CA GLU A 164 -0.84 -19.85 -6.02
C GLU A 164 -1.62 -18.58 -6.43
N GLU A 165 -1.46 -17.47 -5.70
CA GLU A 165 -2.08 -16.19 -6.02
C GLU A 165 -1.62 -15.66 -7.39
N TYR A 166 -0.33 -15.70 -7.69
CA TYR A 166 0.20 -15.25 -8.99
C TYR A 166 -0.26 -16.13 -10.17
N GLU A 167 -0.42 -17.42 -9.94
CA GLU A 167 -0.88 -18.34 -10.97
C GLU A 167 -2.39 -18.25 -11.21
N LYS A 168 -3.18 -18.12 -10.16
CA LYS A 168 -4.65 -18.12 -10.22
C LYS A 168 -5.26 -16.76 -10.48
N LEU A 169 -4.59 -15.68 -10.11
CA LEU A 169 -5.07 -14.30 -10.26
C LEU A 169 -4.18 -13.42 -11.16
N PRO A 170 -3.65 -13.88 -12.30
CA PRO A 170 -2.74 -13.08 -13.12
C PRO A 170 -3.43 -11.91 -13.83
N TYR A 171 -4.61 -11.53 -13.38
CA TYR A 171 -5.45 -10.48 -13.96
C TYR A 171 -5.63 -9.26 -13.05
N LEU A 172 -5.07 -9.25 -11.85
CA LEU A 172 -5.06 -8.08 -10.98
C LEU A 172 -3.73 -7.33 -11.09
N TRP A 173 -3.77 -6.00 -10.95
CA TRP A 173 -2.54 -5.22 -10.99
C TRP A 173 -1.53 -5.68 -9.93
N SER A 174 -1.99 -5.94 -8.72
CA SER A 174 -1.11 -6.41 -7.63
C SER A 174 -0.45 -7.75 -7.93
N THR A 175 -1.20 -8.72 -8.43
CA THR A 175 -0.71 -10.08 -8.69
C THR A 175 0.09 -10.20 -9.98
N SER A 176 -0.03 -9.20 -10.88
CA SER A 176 0.72 -9.18 -12.13
C SER A 176 1.91 -8.22 -12.11
N TYR A 177 1.82 -7.09 -11.40
CA TYR A 177 2.78 -5.99 -11.50
C TYR A 177 3.17 -5.38 -10.15
N SER A 178 2.96 -6.06 -9.02
CA SER A 178 3.69 -5.70 -7.80
C SER A 178 5.19 -6.02 -7.99
N THR A 179 6.04 -5.41 -7.18
CA THR A 179 7.50 -5.70 -7.25
C THR A 179 7.78 -7.20 -7.11
N ARG A 180 7.07 -7.87 -6.20
CA ARG A 180 7.26 -9.30 -5.97
C ARG A 180 6.71 -10.16 -7.11
N ALA A 181 5.52 -9.86 -7.63
CA ALA A 181 4.97 -10.57 -8.77
C ALA A 181 5.84 -10.40 -10.02
N PHE A 182 6.38 -9.20 -10.23
CA PHE A 182 7.29 -8.94 -11.33
C PHE A 182 8.62 -9.73 -11.17
N CYS A 183 9.21 -9.74 -9.98
CA CYS A 183 10.38 -10.58 -9.71
C CYS A 183 10.09 -12.06 -9.96
N TYR A 184 8.94 -12.56 -9.57
CA TYR A 184 8.49 -13.93 -9.84
C TYR A 184 8.48 -14.22 -11.36
N GLN A 185 7.86 -13.35 -12.15
CA GLN A 185 7.78 -13.50 -13.61
C GLN A 185 9.16 -13.50 -14.26
N VAL A 186 10.04 -12.59 -13.85
CA VAL A 186 11.43 -12.54 -14.36
C VAL A 186 12.20 -13.82 -13.98
N ALA A 187 12.07 -14.30 -12.76
CA ALA A 187 12.69 -15.54 -12.32
C ALA A 187 12.25 -16.73 -13.19
N VAL A 188 10.95 -16.88 -13.43
CA VAL A 188 10.38 -17.91 -14.30
C VAL A 188 10.93 -17.78 -15.73
N ALA A 189 10.93 -16.58 -16.30
CA ALA A 189 11.46 -16.34 -17.66
C ALA A 189 12.95 -16.67 -17.79
N LYS A 190 13.72 -16.52 -16.71
CA LYS A 190 15.16 -16.84 -16.65
C LYS A 190 15.46 -18.28 -16.20
N GLY A 191 14.46 -19.07 -15.83
CA GLY A 191 14.65 -20.42 -15.27
C GLY A 191 15.35 -20.43 -13.90
N ILE A 192 15.19 -19.35 -13.13
CA ILE A 192 15.73 -19.19 -11.77
C ILE A 192 14.62 -19.54 -10.78
N ASN A 193 14.99 -20.13 -9.64
CA ASN A 193 14.04 -20.38 -8.57
C ASN A 193 13.45 -19.04 -8.04
N PRO A 194 12.14 -18.80 -8.13
CA PRO A 194 11.53 -17.53 -7.69
C PRO A 194 11.79 -17.20 -6.21
N LYS A 195 11.99 -18.21 -5.35
CA LYS A 195 12.29 -17.99 -3.92
C LYS A 195 13.68 -17.38 -3.68
N GLU A 196 14.57 -17.48 -4.65
CA GLU A 196 15.94 -16.96 -4.61
C GLU A 196 16.08 -15.64 -5.38
N PHE A 197 15.00 -15.17 -6.04
CA PHE A 197 15.02 -13.97 -6.87
C PHE A 197 14.35 -12.79 -6.14
N ASN A 198 15.00 -11.64 -6.18
CA ASN A 198 14.53 -10.42 -5.54
C ASN A 198 14.85 -9.16 -6.37
N GLY A 199 14.39 -7.99 -5.91
CA GLY A 199 14.61 -6.73 -6.60
C GLY A 199 16.09 -6.34 -6.73
N GLU A 200 16.97 -6.74 -5.82
CA GLU A 200 18.40 -6.47 -5.91
C GLU A 200 19.03 -7.25 -7.06
N LEU A 201 18.72 -8.55 -7.16
CA LEU A 201 19.20 -9.39 -8.25
C LEU A 201 18.64 -8.94 -9.60
N LEU A 202 17.35 -8.52 -9.64
CA LEU A 202 16.72 -7.95 -10.83
C LEU A 202 17.52 -6.77 -11.39
N TYR A 203 17.82 -5.78 -10.57
CA TYR A 203 18.53 -4.59 -11.04
C TYR A 203 20.00 -4.85 -11.30
N LYS A 204 20.64 -5.78 -10.59
CA LYS A 204 21.99 -6.25 -10.91
C LYS A 204 22.05 -6.84 -12.32
N MET A 205 21.13 -7.73 -12.67
CA MET A 205 21.06 -8.32 -14.02
C MET A 205 20.77 -7.25 -15.09
N ALA A 206 19.96 -6.25 -14.77
CA ALA A 206 19.73 -5.13 -15.66
C ALA A 206 21.00 -4.29 -15.89
N GLU A 207 21.80 -4.01 -14.86
CA GLU A 207 23.09 -3.33 -14.94
C GLU A 207 24.12 -4.14 -15.74
N GLU A 208 24.08 -5.46 -15.66
CA GLU A 208 24.90 -6.38 -16.45
C GLU A 208 24.45 -6.46 -17.92
N GLY A 209 23.33 -5.83 -18.29
CA GLY A 209 22.84 -5.71 -19.65
C GLY A 209 22.04 -6.93 -20.13
N ASP A 210 21.41 -7.70 -19.23
CA ASP A 210 20.60 -8.85 -19.60
C ASP A 210 19.41 -8.42 -20.46
N PRO A 211 19.32 -8.83 -21.74
CA PRO A 211 18.32 -8.29 -22.68
C PRO A 211 16.89 -8.69 -22.30
N VAL A 212 16.67 -9.84 -21.68
CA VAL A 212 15.34 -10.29 -21.26
C VAL A 212 14.87 -9.46 -20.08
N VAL A 213 15.73 -9.22 -19.10
CA VAL A 213 15.42 -8.40 -17.92
C VAL A 213 15.14 -6.95 -18.34
N LEU A 214 15.93 -6.39 -19.25
CA LEU A 214 15.75 -5.03 -19.74
C LEU A 214 14.41 -4.85 -20.47
N ASP A 215 14.03 -5.79 -21.34
CA ASP A 215 12.77 -5.77 -22.06
C ASP A 215 11.57 -5.85 -21.12
N MET A 216 11.62 -6.80 -20.16
CA MET A 216 10.57 -6.94 -19.14
C MET A 216 10.46 -5.70 -18.24
N LEU A 217 11.58 -5.05 -17.90
CA LEU A 217 11.57 -3.80 -17.13
C LEU A 217 10.91 -2.65 -17.91
N GLU A 218 11.14 -2.55 -19.23
CA GLU A 218 10.46 -1.55 -20.07
C GLU A 218 8.94 -1.73 -20.03
N ASP A 219 8.46 -2.97 -20.14
CA ASP A 219 7.03 -3.28 -20.04
C ASP A 219 6.48 -2.95 -18.65
N PHE A 220 7.25 -3.22 -17.60
CA PHE A 220 6.88 -2.90 -16.23
C PHE A 220 6.75 -1.38 -15.98
N TYR A 221 7.70 -0.60 -16.48
CA TYR A 221 7.67 0.87 -16.40
C TYR A 221 6.48 1.45 -17.19
N PHE A 222 6.28 0.95 -18.40
CA PHE A 222 5.16 1.38 -19.25
C PHE A 222 3.81 1.04 -18.63
N THR A 223 3.64 -0.17 -18.14
CA THR A 223 2.41 -0.62 -17.49
C THR A 223 2.11 0.20 -16.25
N THR A 224 3.13 0.44 -15.40
CA THR A 224 2.98 1.33 -14.24
C THR A 224 2.50 2.71 -14.71
N ALA A 225 3.14 3.31 -15.72
CA ALA A 225 2.75 4.63 -16.24
C ALA A 225 1.30 4.66 -16.74
N LYS A 226 0.81 3.60 -17.42
CA LYS A 226 -0.60 3.49 -17.82
C LYS A 226 -1.55 3.56 -16.63
N TYR A 227 -1.25 2.85 -15.54
CA TYR A 227 -2.11 2.88 -14.36
C TYR A 227 -2.09 4.23 -13.65
N LEU A 228 -0.93 4.89 -13.58
CA LEU A 228 -0.86 6.26 -13.05
C LEU A 228 -1.71 7.22 -13.88
N PHE A 229 -1.73 7.02 -15.18
CA PHE A 229 -2.54 7.81 -16.10
C PHE A 229 -4.04 7.59 -15.87
N ASN A 230 -4.47 6.34 -15.64
CA ASN A 230 -5.86 6.03 -15.31
C ASN A 230 -6.26 6.64 -13.95
N ILE A 231 -5.38 6.58 -12.94
CA ILE A 231 -5.59 7.24 -11.65
C ILE A 231 -5.73 8.75 -11.84
N PHE A 232 -4.85 9.37 -12.64
CA PHE A 232 -4.94 10.79 -12.96
C PHE A 232 -6.30 11.13 -13.60
N ALA A 233 -6.75 10.37 -14.58
CA ALA A 233 -8.01 10.62 -15.30
C ALA A 233 -9.25 10.51 -14.40
N ILE A 234 -9.18 9.73 -13.30
CA ILE A 234 -10.29 9.53 -12.35
C ILE A 234 -10.25 10.56 -11.21
N VAL A 235 -9.07 10.88 -10.69
CA VAL A 235 -8.88 11.63 -9.43
C VAL A 235 -8.50 13.09 -9.69
N ASP A 236 -7.82 13.38 -10.82
CA ASP A 236 -7.20 14.68 -11.12
C ASP A 236 -6.40 15.25 -9.93
N PRO A 237 -5.39 14.52 -9.44
CA PRO A 237 -4.65 14.92 -8.26
C PRO A 237 -3.59 15.99 -8.60
N ASP A 238 -3.23 16.82 -7.63
CA ASP A 238 -2.09 17.75 -7.73
C ASP A 238 -0.78 17.02 -8.00
N ILE A 239 -0.65 15.79 -7.45
CA ILE A 239 0.52 14.92 -7.59
C ILE A 239 0.16 13.44 -7.35
N ILE A 240 0.86 12.54 -8.07
CA ILE A 240 0.87 11.09 -7.78
C ILE A 240 2.26 10.74 -7.25
N LEU A 241 2.34 10.07 -6.09
CA LEU A 241 3.59 9.66 -5.49
C LEU A 241 3.76 8.14 -5.55
N LEU A 242 4.97 7.71 -5.94
CA LEU A 242 5.38 6.31 -5.97
C LEU A 242 6.13 5.98 -4.68
N GLY A 243 5.70 4.93 -4.00
CA GLY A 243 6.32 4.41 -2.78
C GLY A 243 6.60 2.91 -2.86
N GLY A 244 7.02 2.34 -1.73
CA GLY A 244 7.49 0.97 -1.65
C GLY A 244 8.97 0.82 -1.95
N GLY A 245 9.54 -0.37 -1.69
CA GLY A 245 10.98 -0.60 -1.81
C GLY A 245 11.55 -0.27 -3.19
N ILE A 246 10.80 -0.53 -4.25
CA ILE A 246 11.25 -0.29 -5.63
C ILE A 246 11.40 1.20 -5.96
N SER A 247 10.69 2.08 -5.28
CA SER A 247 10.81 3.53 -5.50
C SER A 247 12.16 4.11 -5.08
N ALA A 248 12.96 3.35 -4.34
CA ALA A 248 14.34 3.67 -4.04
C ALA A 248 15.31 3.41 -5.21
N GLN A 249 14.85 2.72 -6.28
CA GLN A 249 15.64 2.46 -7.49
C GLN A 249 15.46 3.60 -8.50
N PRO A 250 16.50 4.39 -8.79
CA PRO A 250 16.39 5.51 -9.74
C PRO A 250 15.91 5.06 -11.12
N ALA A 251 16.41 3.93 -11.61
CA ALA A 251 16.04 3.38 -12.92
C ALA A 251 14.53 3.10 -13.04
N PHE A 252 13.88 2.64 -11.96
CA PHE A 252 12.44 2.46 -11.95
C PHE A 252 11.71 3.80 -12.08
N VAL A 253 12.07 4.76 -11.24
CA VAL A 253 11.41 6.07 -11.19
C VAL A 253 11.58 6.82 -12.51
N GLU A 254 12.79 6.83 -13.07
CA GLU A 254 13.10 7.46 -14.35
C GLU A 254 12.38 6.75 -15.51
N GLY A 255 12.35 5.42 -15.50
CA GLY A 255 11.63 4.62 -16.48
C GLY A 255 10.13 4.93 -16.51
N VAL A 256 9.49 4.95 -15.35
CA VAL A 256 8.07 5.32 -15.22
C VAL A 256 7.84 6.77 -15.65
N LYS A 257 8.63 7.74 -15.17
CA LYS A 257 8.51 9.15 -15.55
C LYS A 257 8.68 9.35 -17.06
N ARG A 258 9.61 8.63 -17.68
CA ARG A 258 9.83 8.68 -19.14
C ARG A 258 8.57 8.25 -19.91
N TYR A 259 7.89 7.20 -19.49
CA TYR A 259 6.64 6.78 -20.13
C TYR A 259 5.47 7.71 -19.81
N VAL A 260 5.39 8.25 -18.61
CA VAL A 260 4.41 9.31 -18.29
C VAL A 260 4.57 10.51 -19.21
N GLU A 261 5.80 10.99 -19.45
CA GLU A 261 6.05 12.10 -20.38
C GLU A 261 5.62 11.78 -21.83
N LYS A 262 5.86 10.54 -22.28
CA LYS A 262 5.37 10.10 -23.61
C LYS A 262 3.84 10.08 -23.67
N LEU A 263 3.18 9.60 -22.64
CA LEU A 263 1.72 9.52 -22.56
C LEU A 263 1.06 10.89 -22.45
N LYS A 264 1.72 11.89 -21.88
CA LYS A 264 1.22 13.28 -21.85
C LYS A 264 0.91 13.84 -23.22
N SER A 265 1.63 13.41 -24.26
CA SER A 265 1.43 13.87 -25.62
C SER A 265 0.08 13.49 -26.25
N ILE A 266 -0.69 12.60 -25.61
CA ILE A 266 -1.99 12.14 -26.12
C ILE A 266 -3.02 13.27 -26.13
N SER A 267 -3.01 14.16 -25.13
CA SER A 267 -4.01 15.23 -25.01
C SER A 267 -3.48 16.40 -24.17
N MET A 268 -4.01 17.59 -24.43
CA MET A 268 -3.73 18.76 -23.58
C MET A 268 -4.17 18.55 -22.12
N ILE A 269 -5.24 17.78 -21.88
CA ILE A 269 -5.74 17.45 -20.53
C ILE A 269 -4.69 16.69 -19.74
N THR A 270 -3.96 15.80 -20.39
CA THR A 270 -3.01 14.89 -19.76
C THR A 270 -1.65 15.51 -19.47
N ASN A 271 -1.40 16.75 -19.95
CA ASN A 271 -0.17 17.48 -19.65
C ASN A 271 0.00 17.86 -18.17
N PHE A 272 -1.07 17.79 -17.37
CA PHE A 272 -1.06 18.20 -15.97
C PHE A 272 -0.61 17.11 -14.99
N ILE A 273 -0.52 15.84 -15.41
CA ILE A 273 -0.07 14.76 -14.54
C ILE A 273 1.35 15.02 -14.03
N LYS A 274 1.51 14.95 -12.71
CA LYS A 274 2.79 15.04 -12.02
C LYS A 274 3.04 13.77 -11.24
N VAL A 275 4.22 13.21 -11.39
CA VAL A 275 4.65 11.99 -10.70
C VAL A 275 5.97 12.25 -9.98
N ASP A 276 6.05 11.85 -8.73
CA ASP A 276 7.28 11.87 -7.94
C ASP A 276 7.31 10.67 -6.97
N VAL A 277 8.28 10.64 -6.07
CA VAL A 277 8.46 9.56 -5.09
C VAL A 277 7.98 9.98 -3.71
N CYS A 278 7.58 8.99 -2.88
CA CYS A 278 7.31 9.19 -1.47
C CYS A 278 8.60 9.55 -0.71
N LYS A 279 8.43 10.36 0.34
CA LYS A 279 9.55 10.84 1.16
C LYS A 279 9.93 9.88 2.29
N PHE A 280 8.97 9.19 2.91
CA PHE A 280 9.17 8.61 4.23
C PHE A 280 9.46 7.11 4.26
N GLY A 281 9.40 6.39 3.15
CA GLY A 281 9.62 4.95 3.13
C GLY A 281 8.76 4.23 4.19
N ASN A 282 9.36 3.35 4.99
CA ASN A 282 8.65 2.57 6.01
C ASN A 282 8.08 3.41 7.18
N ASP A 283 8.55 4.64 7.39
CA ASP A 283 8.04 5.51 8.45
C ASP A 283 6.69 6.17 8.07
N SER A 284 6.30 6.10 6.81
CA SER A 284 5.05 6.66 6.31
C SER A 284 3.82 6.14 7.08
N ASN A 285 3.82 4.85 7.42
CA ASN A 285 2.70 4.24 8.14
C ASN A 285 2.54 4.83 9.55
N LEU A 286 3.63 5.01 10.29
CA LEU A 286 3.62 5.61 11.62
C LEU A 286 3.19 7.08 11.58
N LEU A 287 3.76 7.84 10.64
CA LEU A 287 3.44 9.26 10.49
C LEU A 287 2.00 9.47 10.03
N GLY A 288 1.53 8.65 9.10
CA GLY A 288 0.16 8.74 8.60
C GLY A 288 -0.87 8.33 9.64
N ALA A 289 -0.63 7.27 10.42
CA ALA A 289 -1.48 6.91 11.54
C ALA A 289 -1.58 8.04 12.56
N LEU A 290 -0.44 8.67 12.91
CA LEU A 290 -0.42 9.83 13.80
C LEU A 290 -1.22 11.01 13.20
N TYR A 291 -1.12 11.25 11.89
CA TYR A 291 -1.87 12.35 11.27
C TYR A 291 -3.38 12.04 11.21
N SER A 292 -3.76 10.79 10.95
CA SER A 292 -5.16 10.35 11.07
C SER A 292 -5.71 10.59 12.49
N PHE A 293 -4.93 10.27 13.52
CA PHE A 293 -5.28 10.55 14.92
C PHE A 293 -5.49 12.04 15.16
N ARG A 294 -4.57 12.89 14.67
CA ARG A 294 -4.67 14.34 14.80
C ARG A 294 -5.94 14.90 14.14
N GLN A 295 -6.21 14.49 12.90
CA GLN A 295 -7.43 14.90 12.19
C GLN A 295 -8.69 14.48 12.94
N MET A 296 -8.69 13.31 13.57
CA MET A 296 -9.86 12.77 14.27
C MET A 296 -10.11 13.46 15.63
N TYR A 297 -9.05 13.79 16.37
CA TYR A 297 -9.18 14.15 17.79
C TYR A 297 -8.60 15.51 18.17
N LEU A 298 -7.77 16.14 17.35
CA LEU A 298 -7.01 17.35 17.71
C LEU A 298 -7.22 18.53 16.76
N GLU A 299 -7.70 18.32 15.53
CA GLU A 299 -7.84 19.37 14.52
C GLU A 299 -9.32 19.75 14.25
N ASN A 300 -10.24 19.43 15.17
CA ASN A 300 -11.66 19.83 15.13
C ASN A 300 -11.89 21.19 15.76
#